data_e57809a10b3f7a638ca998c774289e0e
#
_entry.id   e57809a10b3f7a638ca998c774289e0e
#
_cell.length_a   1.000
_cell.length_b   1.000
_cell.length_c   1.000
_cell.angle_alpha   90.00
_cell.angle_beta   90.00
_cell.angle_gamma   90.00
#
_symmetry.space_group_name_H-M   'P 1'
#
loop_
_entity.id
_entity.type
_entity.pdbx_description
1 polymer ?
#
loop_
_entity_poly.entity_id
_entity_poly.type
_entity_poly.pdbx_seq_one_letter_code
_entity_poly.pdbx_strand_id
1 'polypeptide(L)'
;MKRKLLISLFCLGSLCSFNSQVLQQENFDALNIATIVGQGGYQKLNGANSDYMVATATSGKNLKIIGAATAGTGSARFLWKDGLDAAWASRTAGNNIIQIEYDFFTGPASVSNNAGGIELYDSTYNYYLGGLTMQQSDKTIFGIYTTGATVTLTDLGAGTPTPAPVVLPANTWVRVGFAYNTINGTVTFKGPGFYKTISGTDIKVPYEFDYAVQTVVTTNTASSDNLFDNVVAKAVATESLLLATNETSLSPEQDISIYPNPATDFISVKGKAKILSVYIYDMSGIRMDAEMVNNKVSVQNLKVGTYLIGFKTDKGLITKKFSKR
;
A
#
# COMPACT_ATOMS: atom_id res chain seq x y z
N MET A 1 -26.54 -52.37 -39.99
CA MET A 1 -26.74 -51.10 -39.31
C MET A 1 -25.62 -50.89 -38.26
N LYS A 2 -24.62 -50.03 -38.56
CA LYS A 2 -23.50 -49.72 -37.64
C LYS A 2 -23.86 -48.48 -36.87
N ARG A 3 -24.09 -48.59 -35.56
CA ARG A 3 -24.30 -47.41 -34.65
C ARG A 3 -22.95 -46.73 -34.40
N LYS A 4 -22.81 -45.49 -34.84
CA LYS A 4 -21.70 -44.58 -34.47
C LYS A 4 -21.96 -44.05 -33.05
N LEU A 5 -21.06 -44.37 -32.12
CA LEU A 5 -21.03 -43.81 -30.76
C LEU A 5 -20.37 -42.42 -30.86
N LEU A 6 -21.13 -41.34 -30.68
CA LEU A 6 -20.59 -39.99 -30.48
C LEU A 6 -20.11 -39.85 -29.03
N ILE A 7 -18.80 -39.81 -28.83
CA ILE A 7 -18.20 -39.43 -27.55
C ILE A 7 -18.14 -37.92 -27.56
N SER A 8 -19.03 -37.26 -26.81
CA SER A 8 -18.98 -35.83 -26.51
C SER A 8 -17.94 -35.63 -25.44
N LEU A 9 -16.77 -35.10 -25.83
CA LEU A 9 -15.71 -34.69 -24.91
C LEU A 9 -16.16 -33.40 -24.19
N PHE A 10 -16.66 -33.54 -22.96
CA PHE A 10 -16.94 -32.42 -22.08
C PHE A 10 -15.59 -31.86 -21.59
N CYS A 11 -15.08 -30.80 -22.22
CA CYS A 11 -14.03 -29.99 -21.63
C CYS A 11 -14.59 -29.30 -20.39
N LEU A 12 -14.32 -29.87 -19.21
CA LEU A 12 -14.43 -29.13 -17.96
C LEU A 12 -13.37 -28.03 -17.98
N GLY A 13 -13.72 -26.86 -18.44
CA GLY A 13 -12.95 -25.66 -18.19
C GLY A 13 -12.99 -25.41 -16.69
N SER A 14 -11.90 -25.69 -15.97
CA SER A 14 -11.72 -25.22 -14.60
C SER A 14 -11.73 -23.69 -14.65
N LEU A 15 -12.79 -23.08 -14.16
CA LEU A 15 -12.82 -21.66 -13.84
C LEU A 15 -11.81 -21.45 -12.71
N CYS A 16 -10.56 -21.17 -13.05
CA CYS A 16 -9.58 -20.68 -12.09
C CYS A 16 -10.08 -19.33 -11.60
N SER A 17 -10.70 -19.30 -10.43
CA SER A 17 -10.96 -18.06 -9.70
C SER A 17 -9.61 -17.53 -9.26
N PHE A 18 -9.08 -16.53 -9.95
CA PHE A 18 -7.87 -15.82 -9.56
C PHE A 18 -8.21 -14.91 -8.37
N ASN A 19 -8.16 -15.46 -7.17
CA ASN A 19 -8.32 -14.68 -5.95
C ASN A 19 -6.99 -14.02 -5.59
N SER A 20 -7.02 -12.76 -5.19
CA SER A 20 -5.86 -12.10 -4.60
C SER A 20 -5.45 -12.82 -3.32
N GLN A 21 -4.14 -12.98 -3.10
CA GLN A 21 -3.60 -13.60 -1.90
C GLN A 21 -2.78 -12.56 -1.12
N VAL A 22 -3.13 -12.35 0.15
CA VAL A 22 -2.33 -11.52 1.05
C VAL A 22 -1.03 -12.28 1.38
N LEU A 23 0.10 -11.62 1.16
CA LEU A 23 1.43 -12.13 1.46
C LEU A 23 1.93 -11.65 2.82
N GLN A 24 1.83 -10.34 3.04
CA GLN A 24 2.09 -9.68 4.31
C GLN A 24 1.11 -8.52 4.50
N GLN A 25 0.74 -8.25 5.74
CA GLN A 25 -0.04 -7.06 6.09
C GLN A 25 0.30 -6.59 7.50
N GLU A 26 0.18 -5.27 7.72
CA GLU A 26 0.40 -4.67 9.02
C GLU A 26 -0.43 -3.39 9.19
N ASN A 27 -1.10 -3.27 10.32
CA ASN A 27 -1.85 -2.09 10.73
C ASN A 27 -1.38 -1.52 12.09
N PHE A 28 -0.32 -2.09 12.64
CA PHE A 28 0.38 -1.73 13.86
C PHE A 28 -0.45 -1.77 15.17
N ASP A 29 -1.75 -2.04 15.12
CA ASP A 29 -2.64 -1.98 16.29
C ASP A 29 -2.36 -3.06 17.33
N ALA A 30 -1.88 -4.22 16.90
CA ALA A 30 -1.52 -5.33 17.78
C ALA A 30 -0.18 -5.11 18.52
N LEU A 31 0.65 -4.15 18.08
CA LEU A 31 1.98 -3.91 18.63
C LEU A 31 1.92 -2.94 19.82
N ASN A 32 2.94 -2.96 20.67
CA ASN A 32 3.03 -2.03 21.80
C ASN A 32 3.52 -0.65 21.34
N ILE A 33 3.05 0.42 21.98
CA ILE A 33 3.56 1.79 21.78
C ILE A 33 4.96 1.85 22.41
N ALA A 34 5.97 1.59 21.57
CA ALA A 34 7.39 1.56 21.90
C ALA A 34 8.20 1.50 20.60
N THR A 35 9.52 1.25 20.68
CA THR A 35 10.26 0.87 19.47
C THR A 35 9.65 -0.38 18.86
N ILE A 36 9.49 -0.37 17.53
CA ILE A 36 8.98 -1.54 16.79
C ILE A 36 10.06 -2.61 16.63
N VAL A 37 11.34 -2.24 16.73
CA VAL A 37 12.47 -3.16 16.57
C VAL A 37 12.40 -4.26 17.63
N GLY A 38 12.36 -5.51 17.15
CA GLY A 38 12.17 -6.69 17.99
C GLY A 38 10.71 -7.04 18.30
N GLN A 39 9.73 -6.20 17.95
CA GLN A 39 8.32 -6.56 17.99
C GLN A 39 7.89 -7.17 16.64
N GLY A 40 7.02 -8.18 16.63
CA GLY A 40 6.42 -8.74 15.42
C GLY A 40 7.42 -9.25 14.35
N GLY A 41 8.70 -9.43 14.71
CA GLY A 41 9.75 -9.85 13.78
C GLY A 41 10.41 -8.70 13.00
N TYR A 42 10.14 -7.44 13.36
CA TYR A 42 10.76 -6.28 12.70
C TYR A 42 12.25 -6.12 13.04
N GLN A 43 13.03 -5.85 12.00
CA GLN A 43 14.46 -5.59 12.01
C GLN A 43 14.77 -4.24 11.38
N LYS A 44 15.95 -3.68 11.62
CA LYS A 44 16.34 -2.39 11.07
C LYS A 44 17.78 -2.33 10.61
N LEU A 45 18.07 -1.38 9.72
CA LEU A 45 19.43 -0.97 9.35
C LEU A 45 19.59 0.53 9.63
N ASN A 46 20.72 0.89 10.26
CA ASN A 46 21.09 2.24 10.69
C ASN A 46 20.15 2.86 11.73
N GLY A 47 20.51 4.03 12.24
CA GLY A 47 19.77 4.77 13.25
C GLY A 47 19.68 4.08 14.61
N ALA A 48 19.12 4.75 15.59
CA ALA A 48 18.79 4.20 16.90
C ALA A 48 17.44 3.45 16.88
N ASN A 49 17.19 2.58 17.86
CA ASN A 49 15.88 1.93 17.98
C ASN A 49 14.74 2.95 18.20
N SER A 50 15.06 4.09 18.83
CA SER A 50 14.13 5.20 19.03
C SER A 50 13.71 5.91 17.74
N ASP A 51 14.40 5.68 16.63
CA ASP A 51 14.02 6.23 15.32
C ASP A 51 12.85 5.43 14.68
N TYR A 52 12.49 4.29 15.25
CA TYR A 52 11.47 3.35 14.71
C TYR A 52 10.44 3.03 15.78
N MET A 53 9.33 3.72 15.75
CA MET A 53 8.34 3.68 16.84
C MET A 53 6.96 3.24 16.35
N VAL A 54 6.27 2.45 17.15
CA VAL A 54 4.81 2.36 17.10
C VAL A 54 4.28 3.56 17.87
N ALA A 55 3.52 4.42 17.20
CA ALA A 55 2.99 5.65 17.76
C ALA A 55 1.46 5.64 17.78
N THR A 56 0.88 6.39 18.73
CA THR A 56 -0.57 6.62 18.75
C THR A 56 -0.99 7.50 17.58
N ALA A 57 -2.03 7.09 16.86
CA ALA A 57 -2.72 7.90 15.85
C ALA A 57 -4.05 8.42 16.41
N THR A 58 -4.73 9.32 15.67
CA THR A 58 -6.10 9.74 15.97
C THR A 58 -7.03 8.54 16.07
N SER A 59 -6.74 7.49 15.29
CA SER A 59 -7.46 6.22 15.33
C SER A 59 -6.46 5.08 15.21
N GLY A 60 -6.34 4.27 16.28
CA GLY A 60 -5.40 3.14 16.33
C GLY A 60 -3.95 3.57 16.51
N LYS A 61 -3.04 2.82 15.87
CA LYS A 61 -1.60 3.04 15.91
C LYS A 61 -1.04 3.08 14.49
N ASN A 62 0.14 3.67 14.35
CA ASN A 62 0.89 3.70 13.11
C ASN A 62 2.38 3.43 13.36
N LEU A 63 3.11 3.14 12.31
CA LEU A 63 4.56 3.17 12.33
C LEU A 63 5.04 4.61 12.11
N LYS A 64 5.97 5.07 12.96
CA LYS A 64 6.72 6.30 12.79
C LYS A 64 8.20 5.99 12.60
N ILE A 65 8.79 6.47 11.50
CA ILE A 65 10.23 6.43 11.27
C ILE A 65 10.77 7.87 11.25
N ILE A 66 11.74 8.14 12.14
CA ILE A 66 12.41 9.44 12.23
C ILE A 66 13.61 9.43 11.29
N GLY A 67 13.55 10.22 10.23
CA GLY A 67 14.64 10.42 9.29
C GLY A 67 15.78 11.21 9.92
N ALA A 68 17.01 10.96 9.47
CA ALA A 68 18.19 11.64 9.98
C ALA A 68 18.16 13.16 9.71
N ALA A 69 18.77 13.95 10.61
CA ALA A 69 19.01 15.37 10.38
C ALA A 69 20.25 15.65 9.49
N THR A 70 20.90 14.58 8.99
CA THR A 70 22.12 14.67 8.18
C THR A 70 21.95 13.84 6.91
N ALA A 71 22.74 14.10 5.89
CA ALA A 71 22.87 13.27 4.71
C ALA A 71 24.16 12.41 4.78
N GLY A 72 24.30 11.43 3.89
CA GLY A 72 25.49 10.62 3.73
C GLY A 72 25.41 9.26 4.43
N THR A 73 26.56 8.62 4.61
CA THR A 73 26.66 7.24 5.09
C THR A 73 26.00 7.08 6.47
N GLY A 74 25.09 6.10 6.59
CA GLY A 74 24.36 5.80 7.82
C GLY A 74 23.18 6.72 8.12
N SER A 75 22.86 7.69 7.25
CA SER A 75 21.69 8.56 7.41
C SER A 75 20.40 7.86 7.02
N ALA A 76 20.43 6.92 6.09
CA ALA A 76 19.26 6.15 5.69
C ALA A 76 18.70 5.31 6.85
N ARG A 77 17.41 5.14 6.89
CA ARG A 77 16.65 4.31 7.82
C ARG A 77 15.91 3.25 7.03
N PHE A 78 16.13 1.99 7.34
CA PHE A 78 15.39 0.88 6.77
C PHE A 78 14.79 0.04 7.88
N LEU A 79 13.56 -0.39 7.68
CA LEU A 79 12.83 -1.29 8.57
C LEU A 79 12.11 -2.33 7.73
N TRP A 80 12.28 -3.60 8.07
CA TRP A 80 11.66 -4.71 7.35
C TRP A 80 11.19 -5.82 8.28
N LYS A 81 10.50 -6.77 7.71
CA LYS A 81 10.08 -8.01 8.35
C LYS A 81 10.25 -9.16 7.35
N ASP A 82 10.97 -10.19 7.74
CA ASP A 82 11.24 -11.36 6.91
C ASP A 82 9.96 -12.11 6.49
N GLY A 83 10.08 -12.95 5.47
CA GLY A 83 9.09 -13.93 5.08
C GLY A 83 8.25 -13.58 3.85
N LEU A 84 8.49 -12.42 3.20
CA LEU A 84 7.83 -12.08 1.95
C LEU A 84 8.20 -13.06 0.83
N ASP A 85 9.45 -13.46 0.73
CA ASP A 85 9.99 -14.42 -0.24
C ASP A 85 9.30 -15.78 -0.14
N ALA A 86 9.16 -16.31 1.07
CA ALA A 86 8.47 -17.58 1.32
C ALA A 86 6.97 -17.49 1.00
N ALA A 87 6.32 -16.38 1.38
CA ALA A 87 4.93 -16.11 1.04
C ALA A 87 4.74 -15.97 -0.48
N TRP A 88 5.65 -15.28 -1.17
CA TRP A 88 5.65 -15.18 -2.62
C TRP A 88 5.85 -16.52 -3.30
N ALA A 89 6.77 -17.35 -2.82
CA ALA A 89 7.03 -18.69 -3.37
C ALA A 89 5.80 -19.60 -3.26
N SER A 90 5.00 -19.45 -2.20
CA SER A 90 3.78 -20.24 -1.94
C SER A 90 2.51 -19.65 -2.54
N ARG A 91 2.60 -18.58 -3.34
CA ARG A 91 1.43 -17.91 -3.92
C ARG A 91 0.64 -18.83 -4.85
N THR A 92 -0.64 -18.53 -5.00
CA THR A 92 -1.52 -19.20 -5.97
C THR A 92 -0.96 -19.05 -7.38
N ALA A 93 -0.87 -20.16 -8.11
CA ALA A 93 -0.40 -20.16 -9.50
C ALA A 93 -1.23 -19.19 -10.35
N GLY A 94 -0.54 -18.39 -11.18
CA GLY A 94 -1.16 -17.32 -11.99
C GLY A 94 -1.15 -15.95 -11.33
N ASN A 95 -0.97 -15.84 -10.02
CA ASN A 95 -0.82 -14.55 -9.33
C ASN A 95 0.64 -14.06 -9.47
N ASN A 96 0.99 -13.54 -10.64
CA ASN A 96 2.36 -13.16 -10.99
C ASN A 96 2.67 -11.67 -10.79
N ILE A 97 1.76 -10.93 -10.20
CA ILE A 97 1.94 -9.52 -9.87
C ILE A 97 1.98 -9.41 -8.34
N ILE A 98 3.06 -8.84 -7.80
CA ILE A 98 3.09 -8.38 -6.42
C ILE A 98 2.61 -6.94 -6.37
N GLN A 99 1.71 -6.65 -5.44
CA GLN A 99 1.08 -5.35 -5.27
C GLN A 99 1.22 -4.93 -3.82
N ILE A 100 1.78 -3.75 -3.57
CA ILE A 100 1.96 -3.19 -2.23
C ILE A 100 1.19 -1.88 -2.16
N GLU A 101 0.31 -1.77 -1.17
CA GLU A 101 -0.50 -0.59 -0.89
C GLU A 101 -0.37 -0.20 0.57
N TYR A 102 -0.35 1.09 0.85
CA TYR A 102 -0.24 1.59 2.21
C TYR A 102 -0.81 3.00 2.35
N ASP A 103 -1.18 3.36 3.57
CA ASP A 103 -1.48 4.74 3.93
C ASP A 103 -0.18 5.42 4.38
N PHE A 104 0.07 6.59 3.84
CA PHE A 104 1.22 7.42 4.14
C PHE A 104 0.79 8.82 4.58
N PHE A 105 1.34 9.32 5.68
CA PHE A 105 1.07 10.68 6.13
C PHE A 105 2.10 11.63 5.56
N THR A 106 1.66 12.61 4.78
CA THR A 106 2.54 13.54 4.08
C THR A 106 3.25 14.53 5.01
N GLY A 107 2.75 14.68 6.23
CA GLY A 107 3.33 15.57 7.25
C GLY A 107 3.13 17.07 7.00
N PRO A 108 3.42 17.90 7.99
CA PRO A 108 3.39 19.34 7.87
C PRO A 108 4.48 19.87 6.92
N ALA A 109 4.46 21.16 6.64
CA ALA A 109 5.57 21.82 5.94
C ALA A 109 6.90 21.51 6.65
N SER A 110 7.94 21.21 5.87
CA SER A 110 9.24 20.75 6.37
C SER A 110 10.37 21.33 5.52
N VAL A 111 11.53 21.50 6.14
CA VAL A 111 12.79 21.82 5.44
C VAL A 111 13.68 20.57 5.30
N SER A 112 13.20 19.43 5.75
CA SER A 112 13.93 18.17 5.66
C SER A 112 13.96 17.63 4.25
N ASN A 113 15.13 17.26 3.78
CA ASN A 113 15.35 16.59 2.49
C ASN A 113 15.27 15.06 2.60
N ASN A 114 14.79 14.52 3.70
CA ASN A 114 14.47 13.11 3.78
C ASN A 114 13.31 12.77 2.82
N ALA A 115 13.39 11.62 2.20
CA ALA A 115 12.31 11.02 1.44
C ALA A 115 11.91 9.70 2.09
N GLY A 116 10.61 9.53 2.34
CA GLY A 116 10.05 8.35 3.00
C GLY A 116 9.11 7.57 2.09
N GLY A 117 9.14 6.24 2.19
CA GLY A 117 8.29 5.39 1.38
C GLY A 117 8.46 3.90 1.65
N ILE A 118 7.95 3.09 0.73
CA ILE A 118 8.15 1.62 0.73
C ILE A 118 8.82 1.22 -0.58
N GLU A 119 9.83 0.36 -0.46
CA GLU A 119 10.69 -0.10 -1.55
C GLU A 119 10.71 -1.63 -1.55
N LEU A 120 10.54 -2.25 -2.73
CA LEU A 120 10.53 -3.70 -2.94
C LEU A 120 11.83 -4.13 -3.64
N TYR A 121 12.48 -5.15 -3.10
CA TYR A 121 13.78 -5.65 -3.57
C TYR A 121 13.74 -7.09 -4.07
N ASP A 122 14.75 -7.42 -4.87
CA ASP A 122 15.18 -8.80 -5.11
C ASP A 122 16.14 -9.28 -4.00
N SER A 123 16.50 -10.56 -3.99
CA SER A 123 17.37 -11.16 -2.96
C SER A 123 18.80 -10.64 -2.92
N THR A 124 19.22 -9.82 -3.88
CA THR A 124 20.55 -9.21 -3.89
C THR A 124 20.56 -7.80 -3.30
N TYR A 125 19.38 -7.21 -3.06
CA TYR A 125 19.21 -5.80 -2.66
C TYR A 125 19.81 -4.77 -3.64
N ASN A 126 20.16 -5.19 -4.86
CA ASN A 126 20.68 -4.32 -5.91
C ASN A 126 19.60 -3.82 -6.87
N TYR A 127 18.42 -4.47 -6.86
CA TYR A 127 17.33 -4.17 -7.76
C TYR A 127 16.09 -3.75 -7.02
N TYR A 128 15.66 -2.51 -7.24
CA TYR A 128 14.34 -2.02 -6.87
C TYR A 128 13.34 -2.55 -7.89
N LEU A 129 12.49 -3.47 -7.50
CA LEU A 129 11.42 -4.01 -8.34
C LEU A 129 10.24 -3.05 -8.45
N GLY A 130 10.19 -2.09 -7.56
CA GLY A 130 9.25 -0.99 -7.49
C GLY A 130 9.29 -0.36 -6.12
N GLY A 131 8.85 0.87 -6.01
CA GLY A 131 8.73 1.60 -4.75
C GLY A 131 8.18 2.98 -4.97
N LEU A 132 7.66 3.58 -3.91
CA LEU A 132 7.24 4.97 -3.88
C LEU A 132 7.96 5.67 -2.75
N THR A 133 8.50 6.84 -3.00
CA THR A 133 9.16 7.68 -2.00
C THR A 133 8.73 9.13 -2.15
N MET A 134 8.43 9.81 -1.04
CA MET A 134 8.02 11.22 -1.03
C MET A 134 9.03 12.06 -0.29
N GLN A 135 9.53 13.11 -0.94
CA GLN A 135 10.42 14.09 -0.34
C GLN A 135 9.67 14.99 0.63
N GLN A 136 10.19 15.15 1.85
CA GLN A 136 9.49 15.88 2.91
C GLN A 136 9.50 17.40 2.73
N SER A 137 10.48 17.96 2.03
CA SER A 137 10.61 19.43 1.87
C SER A 137 9.54 20.03 0.95
N ASP A 138 9.18 19.34 -0.12
CA ASP A 138 8.27 19.85 -1.16
C ASP A 138 7.07 18.94 -1.43
N LYS A 139 6.99 17.78 -0.75
CA LYS A 139 5.94 16.76 -0.90
C LYS A 139 5.86 16.13 -2.29
N THR A 140 6.92 16.24 -3.09
CA THR A 140 7.00 15.54 -4.37
C THR A 140 7.14 14.04 -4.13
N ILE A 141 6.28 13.26 -4.77
CA ILE A 141 6.33 11.80 -4.74
C ILE A 141 6.94 11.25 -6.03
N PHE A 142 7.86 10.29 -5.87
CA PHE A 142 8.60 9.65 -6.95
C PHE A 142 8.31 8.14 -6.97
N GLY A 143 8.32 7.57 -8.17
CA GLY A 143 8.46 6.14 -8.36
C GLY A 143 9.94 5.75 -8.39
N ILE A 144 10.30 4.62 -7.77
CA ILE A 144 11.64 4.06 -7.84
C ILE A 144 11.60 2.66 -8.47
N TYR A 145 12.55 2.39 -9.36
CA TYR A 145 12.72 1.09 -10.01
C TYR A 145 14.14 0.95 -10.57
N THR A 146 14.52 -0.27 -10.93
CA THR A 146 15.83 -0.55 -11.58
C THR A 146 15.62 -1.11 -12.98
N THR A 147 16.43 -0.62 -13.92
CA THR A 147 16.54 -1.19 -15.27
C THR A 147 18.03 -1.43 -15.59
N GLY A 148 18.38 -2.68 -15.85
CA GLY A 148 19.79 -3.10 -15.92
C GLY A 148 20.48 -2.88 -14.58
N ALA A 149 21.54 -2.09 -14.54
CA ALA A 149 22.24 -1.70 -13.31
C ALA A 149 21.87 -0.28 -12.84
N THR A 150 20.87 0.35 -13.44
CA THR A 150 20.52 1.75 -13.17
C THR A 150 19.29 1.86 -12.32
N VAL A 151 19.44 2.44 -11.13
CA VAL A 151 18.32 2.85 -10.28
C VAL A 151 17.77 4.17 -10.80
N THR A 152 16.47 4.22 -11.01
CA THR A 152 15.76 5.40 -11.53
C THR A 152 14.74 5.90 -10.54
N LEU A 153 14.83 7.19 -10.19
CA LEU A 153 13.75 7.96 -9.58
C LEU A 153 13.01 8.67 -10.72
N THR A 154 11.69 8.50 -10.80
CA THR A 154 10.87 9.09 -11.87
C THR A 154 9.74 9.91 -11.30
N ASP A 155 9.47 11.06 -11.91
CA ASP A 155 8.25 11.81 -11.70
C ASP A 155 7.03 11.01 -12.18
N LEU A 156 5.91 11.16 -11.50
CA LEU A 156 4.73 10.31 -11.68
C LEU A 156 3.58 10.97 -12.43
N GLY A 157 3.66 12.26 -12.71
CA GLY A 157 2.62 13.00 -13.43
C GLY A 157 2.60 12.75 -14.93
N ALA A 158 1.74 13.49 -15.61
CA ALA A 158 1.61 13.42 -17.05
C ALA A 158 2.84 14.02 -17.76
N GLY A 159 3.07 13.58 -18.98
CA GLY A 159 4.15 14.05 -19.86
C GLY A 159 5.01 12.92 -20.39
N THR A 160 5.46 13.07 -21.65
CA THR A 160 6.35 12.13 -22.33
C THR A 160 7.25 12.91 -23.28
N PRO A 161 8.58 12.78 -23.23
CA PRO A 161 9.36 11.83 -22.43
C PRO A 161 9.59 12.27 -20.96
N THR A 162 9.33 13.52 -20.60
CA THR A 162 9.57 14.06 -19.26
C THR A 162 8.27 14.17 -18.49
N PRO A 163 8.00 13.25 -17.54
CA PRO A 163 6.83 13.36 -16.67
C PRO A 163 6.91 14.60 -15.77
N ALA A 164 5.75 15.16 -15.44
CA ALA A 164 5.67 16.26 -14.47
C ALA A 164 5.78 15.72 -13.02
N PRO A 165 6.34 16.49 -12.09
CA PRO A 165 6.29 16.16 -10.67
C PRO A 165 4.84 16.13 -10.16
N VAL A 166 4.57 15.24 -9.20
CA VAL A 166 3.32 15.19 -8.45
C VAL A 166 3.60 15.60 -7.02
N VAL A 167 2.99 16.68 -6.59
CA VAL A 167 3.09 17.21 -5.23
C VAL A 167 1.84 16.81 -4.45
N LEU A 168 2.01 16.06 -3.37
CA LEU A 168 0.92 15.65 -2.50
C LEU A 168 0.50 16.80 -1.56
N PRO A 169 -0.79 16.88 -1.15
CA PRO A 169 -1.22 17.86 -0.16
C PRO A 169 -0.50 17.63 1.17
N ALA A 170 0.01 18.66 1.80
CA ALA A 170 0.65 18.57 3.10
C ALA A 170 -0.34 18.19 4.20
N ASN A 171 0.17 17.64 5.29
CA ASN A 171 -0.59 17.29 6.51
C ASN A 171 -1.82 16.41 6.24
N THR A 172 -1.67 15.45 5.32
CA THR A 172 -2.77 14.61 4.83
C THR A 172 -2.35 13.15 4.80
N TRP A 173 -3.24 12.25 5.23
CA TRP A 173 -3.10 10.84 4.97
C TRP A 173 -3.53 10.55 3.52
N VAL A 174 -2.69 9.85 2.79
CA VAL A 174 -2.96 9.43 1.42
C VAL A 174 -2.74 7.93 1.29
N ARG A 175 -3.57 7.27 0.50
CA ARG A 175 -3.34 5.89 0.12
C ARG A 175 -2.59 5.86 -1.19
N VAL A 176 -1.47 5.17 -1.20
CA VAL A 176 -0.60 5.01 -2.36
C VAL A 176 -0.22 3.54 -2.54
N GLY A 177 0.23 3.18 -3.72
CA GLY A 177 0.68 1.82 -3.95
C GLY A 177 1.41 1.66 -5.28
N PHE A 178 2.08 0.53 -5.39
CA PHE A 178 2.73 0.11 -6.61
C PHE A 178 2.56 -1.39 -6.82
N ALA A 179 2.69 -1.81 -8.08
CA ALA A 179 2.61 -3.20 -8.47
C ALA A 179 3.76 -3.54 -9.42
N TYR A 180 4.35 -4.72 -9.24
CA TYR A 180 5.39 -5.24 -10.10
C TYR A 180 4.99 -6.59 -10.69
N ASN A 181 5.05 -6.69 -12.02
CA ASN A 181 4.72 -7.90 -12.76
C ASN A 181 5.99 -8.71 -13.07
N THR A 182 6.12 -9.87 -12.44
CA THR A 182 7.29 -10.76 -12.55
C THR A 182 7.38 -11.51 -13.88
N ILE A 183 6.41 -11.37 -14.79
CA ILE A 183 6.44 -12.01 -16.11
C ILE A 183 7.06 -11.10 -17.16
N ASN A 184 6.81 -9.79 -17.08
CA ASN A 184 7.19 -8.85 -18.13
C ASN A 184 7.97 -7.62 -17.63
N GLY A 185 8.29 -7.56 -16.33
CA GLY A 185 9.02 -6.43 -15.76
C GLY A 185 8.25 -5.11 -15.84
N THR A 186 6.93 -5.13 -15.72
CA THR A 186 6.13 -3.90 -15.68
C THR A 186 5.94 -3.45 -14.25
N VAL A 187 6.21 -2.18 -13.97
CA VAL A 187 5.94 -1.52 -12.69
C VAL A 187 4.82 -0.50 -12.88
N THR A 188 3.80 -0.56 -12.04
CA THR A 188 2.71 0.41 -12.01
C THR A 188 2.69 1.14 -10.68
N PHE A 189 2.59 2.47 -10.71
CA PHE A 189 2.49 3.36 -9.56
C PHE A 189 1.13 4.04 -9.54
N LYS A 190 0.49 4.15 -8.37
CA LYS A 190 -0.79 4.80 -8.21
C LYS A 190 -0.96 5.50 -6.86
N GLY A 191 -1.59 6.66 -6.91
CA GLY A 191 -1.94 7.48 -5.76
C GLY A 191 -2.68 8.76 -6.18
N PRO A 192 -2.88 9.70 -5.24
CA PRO A 192 -3.53 10.97 -5.55
C PRO A 192 -2.80 11.73 -6.65
N GLY A 193 -3.50 11.98 -7.76
CA GLY A 193 -2.96 12.75 -8.88
C GLY A 193 -2.05 11.99 -9.84
N PHE A 194 -1.83 10.66 -9.66
CA PHE A 194 -1.02 9.88 -10.57
C PHE A 194 -1.50 8.44 -10.77
N TYR A 195 -1.30 7.95 -11.98
CA TYR A 195 -1.33 6.56 -12.38
C TYR A 195 -0.31 6.39 -13.50
N LYS A 196 0.78 5.68 -13.22
CA LYS A 196 1.88 5.56 -14.17
C LYS A 196 2.39 4.13 -14.28
N THR A 197 2.60 3.67 -15.49
CA THR A 197 3.16 2.35 -15.78
C THR A 197 4.50 2.52 -16.51
N ILE A 198 5.52 1.80 -16.04
CA ILE A 198 6.84 1.66 -16.65
C ILE A 198 6.96 0.22 -17.12
N SER A 199 7.37 0.03 -18.37
CA SER A 199 7.59 -1.28 -18.97
C SER A 199 9.07 -1.51 -19.25
N GLY A 200 9.48 -2.79 -19.29
CA GLY A 200 10.84 -3.16 -19.65
C GLY A 200 11.85 -3.02 -18.52
N THR A 201 11.41 -3.06 -17.26
CA THR A 201 12.34 -3.25 -16.14
C THR A 201 12.80 -4.70 -16.07
N ASP A 202 13.82 -4.98 -15.27
CA ASP A 202 14.36 -6.33 -15.14
C ASP A 202 13.33 -7.30 -14.57
N ILE A 203 13.32 -8.54 -15.08
CA ILE A 203 12.46 -9.61 -14.55
C ILE A 203 13.20 -10.28 -13.41
N LYS A 204 12.72 -10.06 -12.19
CA LYS A 204 13.30 -10.56 -10.94
C LYS A 204 12.21 -11.14 -10.04
N VAL A 205 12.64 -11.83 -8.99
CA VAL A 205 11.75 -12.42 -7.98
C VAL A 205 11.69 -11.50 -6.77
N PRO A 206 10.48 -11.12 -6.29
CA PRO A 206 10.31 -10.38 -5.06
C PRO A 206 10.89 -11.13 -3.86
N TYR A 207 11.65 -10.42 -3.02
CA TYR A 207 12.29 -11.00 -1.86
C TYR A 207 11.85 -10.33 -0.57
N GLU A 208 11.96 -8.99 -0.47
CA GLU A 208 11.65 -8.21 0.72
C GLU A 208 11.16 -6.82 0.34
N PHE A 209 10.32 -6.23 1.17
CA PHE A 209 10.06 -4.80 1.09
C PHE A 209 10.43 -4.11 2.39
N ASP A 210 11.00 -2.91 2.25
CA ASP A 210 11.42 -2.07 3.35
C ASP A 210 10.58 -0.81 3.45
N TYR A 211 10.27 -0.41 4.68
CA TYR A 211 9.96 0.98 4.98
C TYR A 211 11.28 1.74 4.98
N ALA A 212 11.46 2.61 4.01
CA ALA A 212 12.70 3.34 3.81
C ALA A 212 12.51 4.84 4.07
N VAL A 213 13.47 5.45 4.77
CA VAL A 213 13.58 6.90 4.89
C VAL A 213 15.02 7.27 4.62
N GLN A 214 15.28 7.91 3.51
CA GLN A 214 16.64 8.25 3.08
C GLN A 214 16.69 9.66 2.50
N THR A 215 17.89 10.24 2.48
CA THR A 215 18.10 11.56 1.87
C THR A 215 18.44 11.37 0.41
N VAL A 216 17.61 11.90 -0.48
CA VAL A 216 17.79 11.81 -1.95
C VAL A 216 18.73 12.88 -2.51
N VAL A 217 19.18 13.79 -1.66
CA VAL A 217 20.13 14.87 -2.01
C VAL A 217 21.34 14.82 -1.08
N THR A 218 22.43 15.50 -1.48
CA THR A 218 23.72 15.45 -0.77
C THR A 218 23.75 16.21 0.54
N THR A 219 22.73 17.02 0.85
CA THR A 219 22.66 17.84 2.06
C THR A 219 21.30 17.71 2.73
N ASN A 220 21.33 17.54 4.05
CA ASN A 220 20.15 17.61 4.90
C ASN A 220 20.54 18.17 6.26
N THR A 221 19.70 19.01 6.85
CA THR A 221 19.97 19.67 8.13
C THR A 221 18.81 19.54 9.12
N ALA A 222 17.76 18.79 8.73
CA ALA A 222 16.58 18.59 9.56
C ALA A 222 16.08 17.14 9.50
N SER A 223 15.66 16.61 10.62
CA SER A 223 14.93 15.34 10.71
C SER A 223 13.51 15.47 10.17
N SER A 224 12.86 14.35 9.92
CA SER A 224 11.43 14.29 9.56
C SER A 224 10.77 13.09 10.18
N ASP A 225 9.50 13.24 10.57
CA ASP A 225 8.63 12.11 10.90
C ASP A 225 7.97 11.58 9.63
N ASN A 226 8.08 10.27 9.42
CA ASN A 226 7.45 9.57 8.31
C ASN A 226 6.51 8.51 8.89
N LEU A 227 5.20 8.65 8.63
CA LEU A 227 4.18 7.80 9.24
C LEU A 227 3.56 6.87 8.19
N PHE A 228 3.45 5.59 8.55
CA PHE A 228 2.89 4.54 7.70
C PHE A 228 1.78 3.81 8.43
N ASP A 229 0.74 3.40 7.70
CA ASP A 229 -0.37 2.63 8.24
C ASP A 229 -0.98 1.72 7.17
N ASN A 230 -1.78 0.72 7.59
CA ASN A 230 -2.58 -0.14 6.73
C ASN A 230 -1.81 -0.70 5.52
N VAL A 231 -0.59 -1.19 5.77
CA VAL A 231 0.27 -1.77 4.72
C VAL A 231 -0.23 -3.15 4.36
N VAL A 232 -0.31 -3.43 3.06
CA VAL A 232 -0.66 -4.75 2.55
C VAL A 232 0.12 -5.09 1.30
N ALA A 233 0.80 -6.22 1.30
CA ALA A 233 1.41 -6.84 0.15
C ALA A 233 0.57 -8.03 -0.30
N LYS A 234 0.22 -8.10 -1.60
CA LYS A 234 -0.63 -9.13 -2.19
C LYS A 234 0.02 -9.72 -3.43
N ALA A 235 -0.25 -11.01 -3.69
CA ALA A 235 -0.08 -11.62 -5.00
C ALA A 235 -1.41 -11.59 -5.75
N VAL A 236 -1.42 -11.08 -6.97
CA VAL A 236 -2.63 -10.94 -7.80
C VAL A 236 -2.36 -11.36 -9.25
N ALA A 237 -3.40 -11.81 -9.94
CA ALA A 237 -3.32 -12.15 -11.37
C ALA A 237 -3.45 -10.90 -12.26
N THR A 238 -4.16 -9.89 -11.79
CA THR A 238 -4.39 -8.61 -12.48
C THR A 238 -4.16 -7.49 -11.48
N GLU A 239 -3.45 -6.44 -11.91
CA GLU A 239 -3.23 -5.25 -11.11
C GLU A 239 -4.56 -4.57 -10.76
N SER A 240 -4.74 -4.21 -9.49
CA SER A 240 -5.96 -3.62 -8.93
C SER A 240 -5.66 -2.57 -7.85
N LEU A 241 -4.53 -1.87 -7.96
CA LEU A 241 -4.11 -0.84 -7.00
C LEU A 241 -5.23 0.17 -6.73
N LEU A 242 -5.53 0.39 -5.44
CA LEU A 242 -6.50 1.38 -4.94
C LEU A 242 -7.93 1.26 -5.54
N LEU A 243 -8.21 0.17 -6.25
CA LEU A 243 -9.53 -0.10 -6.81
C LEU A 243 -10.24 -1.22 -6.06
N ALA A 244 -9.58 -1.81 -5.09
CA ALA A 244 -10.06 -3.03 -4.47
C ALA A 244 -11.24 -2.77 -3.53
N THR A 245 -12.41 -2.71 -4.11
CA THR A 245 -13.51 -3.48 -3.56
C THR A 245 -13.32 -4.96 -3.94
N ASN A 246 -12.11 -5.48 -3.86
CA ASN A 246 -11.96 -6.90 -3.91
C ASN A 246 -12.50 -7.43 -2.60
N GLU A 247 -13.68 -8.00 -2.68
CA GLU A 247 -14.10 -9.06 -1.83
C GLU A 247 -13.05 -10.17 -1.99
N THR A 248 -11.88 -10.02 -1.30
CA THR A 248 -11.17 -11.21 -0.86
C THR A 248 -12.27 -12.04 -0.22
N SER A 249 -12.36 -13.30 -0.57
CA SER A 249 -13.24 -14.24 0.13
C SER A 249 -12.86 -14.21 1.61
N LEU A 250 -13.42 -13.22 2.30
CA LEU A 250 -13.32 -13.08 3.74
C LEU A 250 -13.90 -14.36 4.29
N SER A 251 -13.25 -14.96 5.25
CA SER A 251 -13.91 -15.99 6.02
C SER A 251 -15.25 -15.40 6.48
N PRO A 252 -16.32 -16.19 6.61
CA PRO A 252 -17.63 -15.70 7.03
C PRO A 252 -17.63 -14.89 8.33
N GLU A 253 -16.54 -14.94 9.09
CA GLU A 253 -16.30 -14.15 10.32
C GLU A 253 -15.81 -12.71 10.05
N GLN A 254 -15.34 -12.40 8.83
CA GLN A 254 -14.85 -11.06 8.46
C GLN A 254 -15.78 -10.31 7.50
N ASP A 255 -16.97 -10.84 7.25
CA ASP A 255 -17.93 -10.20 6.35
C ASP A 255 -18.45 -8.90 6.97
N ILE A 256 -18.26 -7.79 6.24
CA ILE A 256 -18.82 -6.48 6.54
C ILE A 256 -19.69 -6.07 5.36
N SER A 257 -20.95 -5.78 5.64
CA SER A 257 -21.89 -5.19 4.68
C SER A 257 -22.26 -3.77 5.10
N ILE A 258 -22.52 -2.91 4.11
CA ILE A 258 -22.87 -1.51 4.31
C ILE A 258 -24.20 -1.18 3.63
N TYR A 259 -25.01 -0.37 4.26
CA TYR A 259 -26.30 0.10 3.73
C TYR A 259 -26.75 1.41 4.40
N PRO A 260 -27.56 2.23 3.71
CA PRO A 260 -27.94 2.14 2.31
C PRO A 260 -26.76 2.46 1.39
N ASN A 261 -26.81 1.96 0.16
CA ASN A 261 -25.91 2.36 -0.92
C ASN A 261 -26.76 2.49 -2.19
N PRO A 262 -26.99 3.68 -2.71
CA PRO A 262 -26.43 4.99 -2.33
C PRO A 262 -26.85 5.51 -0.96
N ALA A 263 -25.96 6.27 -0.32
CA ALA A 263 -26.15 6.87 1.00
C ALA A 263 -26.44 8.38 0.92
N THR A 264 -27.24 8.91 1.87
CA THR A 264 -27.48 10.34 2.06
C THR A 264 -26.73 10.88 3.28
N ASP A 265 -27.16 10.51 4.48
CA ASP A 265 -26.63 11.09 5.73
C ASP A 265 -25.65 10.18 6.45
N PHE A 266 -25.92 8.88 6.41
CA PHE A 266 -25.08 7.88 7.07
C PHE A 266 -25.10 6.54 6.34
N ILE A 267 -24.09 5.73 6.66
CA ILE A 267 -23.96 4.34 6.26
C ILE A 267 -24.03 3.49 7.52
N SER A 268 -24.95 2.53 7.55
CA SER A 268 -25.01 1.49 8.56
C SER A 268 -24.07 0.34 8.19
N VAL A 269 -23.42 -0.20 9.20
CA VAL A 269 -22.44 -1.28 9.06
C VAL A 269 -22.98 -2.53 9.75
N LYS A 270 -22.95 -3.66 9.04
CA LYS A 270 -23.35 -4.96 9.59
C LYS A 270 -22.24 -5.96 9.29
N GLY A 271 -21.82 -6.72 10.31
CA GLY A 271 -20.77 -7.73 10.18
C GLY A 271 -20.38 -8.29 11.52
N LYS A 272 -19.52 -9.32 11.50
CA LYS A 272 -18.98 -9.97 12.70
C LYS A 272 -17.56 -9.52 13.03
N ALA A 273 -16.87 -8.85 12.10
CA ALA A 273 -15.51 -8.38 12.29
C ALA A 273 -15.45 -7.31 13.39
N LYS A 274 -14.42 -7.40 14.24
CA LYS A 274 -14.12 -6.37 15.25
C LYS A 274 -13.52 -5.16 14.54
N ILE A 275 -14.33 -4.11 14.34
CA ILE A 275 -13.89 -2.85 13.72
C ILE A 275 -13.19 -2.01 14.79
N LEU A 276 -11.94 -1.62 14.48
CA LEU A 276 -11.10 -0.77 15.34
C LEU A 276 -11.23 0.70 14.94
N SER A 277 -11.30 0.96 13.62
CA SER A 277 -11.50 2.31 13.09
C SER A 277 -12.08 2.28 11.68
N VAL A 278 -12.59 3.44 11.22
CA VAL A 278 -13.21 3.60 9.90
C VAL A 278 -12.57 4.80 9.21
N TYR A 279 -12.30 4.66 7.94
CA TYR A 279 -11.80 5.73 7.07
C TYR A 279 -12.64 5.81 5.81
N ILE A 280 -12.73 6.98 5.21
CA ILE A 280 -13.34 7.19 3.90
C ILE A 280 -12.26 7.68 2.96
N TYR A 281 -12.21 7.13 1.76
CA TYR A 281 -11.31 7.56 0.71
C TYR A 281 -12.12 8.10 -0.46
N ASP A 282 -11.69 9.20 -1.04
CA ASP A 282 -12.19 9.61 -2.34
C ASP A 282 -11.58 8.74 -3.47
N MET A 283 -12.04 8.91 -4.69
CA MET A 283 -11.55 8.12 -5.83
C MET A 283 -10.12 8.49 -6.26
N SER A 284 -9.53 9.53 -5.71
CA SER A 284 -8.12 9.89 -5.90
C SER A 284 -7.20 9.30 -4.82
N GLY A 285 -7.76 8.64 -3.78
CA GLY A 285 -6.99 8.02 -2.70
C GLY A 285 -6.74 8.94 -1.50
N ILE A 286 -7.35 10.13 -1.45
CA ILE A 286 -7.29 11.00 -0.26
C ILE A 286 -8.12 10.36 0.85
N ARG A 287 -7.48 10.14 1.99
CA ARG A 287 -8.12 9.57 3.18
C ARG A 287 -8.73 10.67 4.04
N MET A 288 -9.94 10.42 4.49
CA MET A 288 -10.66 11.21 5.48
C MET A 288 -10.98 10.32 6.68
N ASP A 289 -10.69 10.79 7.89
CA ASP A 289 -11.09 10.09 9.10
C ASP A 289 -12.60 10.12 9.24
N ALA A 290 -13.17 8.99 9.68
CA ALA A 290 -14.58 8.85 9.92
C ALA A 290 -14.81 8.15 11.25
N GLU A 291 -15.82 8.57 11.98
CA GLU A 291 -16.20 7.95 13.24
C GLU A 291 -17.40 7.02 13.05
N MET A 292 -17.34 5.87 13.69
CA MET A 292 -18.47 4.94 13.74
C MET A 292 -19.13 4.98 15.10
N VAL A 293 -20.38 5.45 15.15
CA VAL A 293 -21.20 5.50 16.36
C VAL A 293 -22.41 4.60 16.16
N ASN A 294 -22.64 3.68 17.07
CA ASN A 294 -23.78 2.74 17.01
C ASN A 294 -23.93 2.03 15.65
N ASN A 295 -22.81 1.52 15.12
CA ASN A 295 -22.71 0.87 13.81
C ASN A 295 -23.15 1.76 12.63
N LYS A 296 -23.05 3.07 12.77
CA LYS A 296 -23.32 4.04 11.71
C LYS A 296 -22.12 4.96 11.51
N VAL A 297 -21.82 5.28 10.25
CA VAL A 297 -20.79 6.23 9.84
C VAL A 297 -21.47 7.41 9.15
N SER A 298 -21.23 8.63 9.65
CA SER A 298 -21.76 9.85 9.04
C SER A 298 -21.06 10.14 7.73
N VAL A 299 -21.86 10.45 6.69
CA VAL A 299 -21.38 10.83 5.35
C VAL A 299 -22.01 12.17 4.90
N GLN A 300 -22.67 12.89 5.83
CA GLN A 300 -23.38 14.15 5.53
C GLN A 300 -22.48 15.20 4.88
N ASN A 301 -21.25 15.33 5.35
CA ASN A 301 -20.30 16.35 4.90
C ASN A 301 -19.58 15.98 3.60
N LEU A 302 -19.84 14.80 3.04
CA LEU A 302 -19.25 14.39 1.77
C LEU A 302 -20.03 15.01 0.61
N LYS A 303 -19.31 15.42 -0.42
CA LYS A 303 -19.90 15.83 -1.69
C LYS A 303 -20.55 14.63 -2.39
N VAL A 304 -21.52 14.91 -3.27
CA VAL A 304 -22.10 13.87 -4.14
C VAL A 304 -20.98 13.22 -4.96
N GLY A 305 -20.90 11.89 -4.93
CA GLY A 305 -19.84 11.17 -5.59
C GLY A 305 -19.69 9.71 -5.16
N THR A 306 -18.65 9.08 -5.67
CA THR A 306 -18.27 7.72 -5.31
C THR A 306 -17.10 7.75 -4.33
N TYR A 307 -17.15 6.88 -3.32
CA TYR A 307 -16.16 6.79 -2.25
C TYR A 307 -15.86 5.32 -1.93
N LEU A 308 -14.72 5.11 -1.29
CA LEU A 308 -14.38 3.86 -0.63
C LEU A 308 -14.44 4.08 0.89
N ILE A 309 -15.09 3.17 1.61
CA ILE A 309 -15.05 3.13 3.06
C ILE A 309 -14.18 1.97 3.52
N GLY A 310 -13.14 2.26 4.29
CA GLY A 310 -12.20 1.30 4.84
C GLY A 310 -12.50 1.03 6.31
N PHE A 311 -12.57 -0.22 6.68
CA PHE A 311 -12.74 -0.71 8.05
C PHE A 311 -11.46 -1.36 8.50
N LYS A 312 -10.73 -0.70 9.41
CA LYS A 312 -9.57 -1.28 10.06
C LYS A 312 -10.05 -2.29 11.10
N THR A 313 -9.62 -3.53 10.98
CA THR A 313 -9.97 -4.62 11.90
C THR A 313 -8.70 -5.20 12.53
N ASP A 314 -8.85 -6.04 13.55
CA ASP A 314 -7.74 -6.79 14.14
C ASP A 314 -7.06 -7.77 13.17
N LYS A 315 -7.67 -8.00 12.00
CA LYS A 315 -7.18 -8.93 10.96
C LYS A 315 -6.82 -8.23 9.63
N GLY A 316 -6.83 -6.89 9.58
CA GLY A 316 -6.47 -6.11 8.40
C GLY A 316 -7.54 -5.10 7.97
N LEU A 317 -7.32 -4.48 6.81
CA LEU A 317 -8.22 -3.47 6.24
C LEU A 317 -9.25 -4.13 5.31
N ILE A 318 -10.53 -3.87 5.57
CA ILE A 318 -11.64 -4.26 4.70
C ILE A 318 -12.16 -3.01 4.01
N THR A 319 -12.25 -2.99 2.69
CA THR A 319 -12.72 -1.82 1.92
C THR A 319 -14.01 -2.14 1.19
N LYS A 320 -14.98 -1.21 1.21
CA LYS A 320 -16.24 -1.30 0.46
C LYS A 320 -16.48 0.00 -0.32
N LYS A 321 -17.08 -0.12 -1.49
CA LYS A 321 -17.45 1.03 -2.34
C LYS A 321 -18.87 1.49 -2.02
N PHE A 322 -19.10 2.81 -1.97
CA PHE A 322 -20.43 3.38 -1.87
C PHE A 322 -20.58 4.64 -2.71
N SER A 323 -21.82 4.99 -3.01
CA SER A 323 -22.19 6.24 -3.67
C SER A 323 -22.88 7.17 -2.69
N LYS A 324 -22.43 8.43 -2.61
CA LYS A 324 -23.08 9.53 -1.87
C LYS A 324 -24.01 10.30 -2.80
N ARG A 325 -25.26 10.50 -2.38
CA ARG A 325 -26.26 11.35 -3.03
C ARG A 325 -26.45 12.66 -2.31
#